data_5235047e59c0d612dd62c2752b03c268
#
_entry.id   5235047e59c0d612dd62c2752b03c268
#
_cell.length_a   1.000
_cell.length_b   1.000
_cell.length_c   1.000
_cell.angle_alpha   90.00
_cell.angle_beta   90.00
_cell.angle_gamma   90.00
#
_symmetry.space_group_name_H-M   'P 1'
#
loop_
_entity.id
_entity.type
_entity.pdbx_description
1 polymer ?
#
loop_
_entity_poly.entity_id
_entity_poly.type
_entity_poly.pdbx_seq_one_letter_code
_entity_poly.pdbx_strand_id
1 'polypeptide(L)'
;MSADDATALVRWRLALGPEAERAAPELGLDHLRTSGAAIDGVDGGRLGDLDEALGFAYDEGRRTGGGSGSRPYLPKWLGLLRELFSQEVVALVQKDAIERRNLTELLFEPETLPLLDKNVDLVATLLSARGLVPDRAKDIARQIVKEVVDELRKQLESHVRTALLGAARKNHASPLKLARNVDWKKTIDKNLRGWDAERRRLVADKVYFWSNQRRRHDWDVVIAVDQSGSMAESVVYSSVMAAIFASIDVLRTRLLLFDTEIVDVTPLLVDPVEVLFASQLGGGTDIDRAVAYTQAHLIENPEKTIFLLVTDLFEGGDASSLVARVRVLADSKVKVLVLLALSDGGTPSFDHELAARLTAAGAICFGCTPKLLVRVVERIMKHQDPAPVIADARGRDG
;
A
#
# COMPACT_ATOMS: atom_id res chain seq x y z
N MET A 1 53.97 -14.10 11.51
CA MET A 1 52.73 -13.48 10.97
C MET A 1 53.04 -11.99 10.81
N SER A 2 52.87 -11.43 9.63
CA SER A 2 53.02 -9.99 9.43
C SER A 2 51.88 -9.21 10.09
N ALA A 3 52.06 -7.90 10.34
CA ALA A 3 50.95 -7.10 10.89
C ALA A 3 49.71 -7.08 9.94
N ASP A 4 49.96 -7.16 8.63
CA ASP A 4 48.95 -7.22 7.61
C ASP A 4 48.16 -8.55 7.66
N ASP A 5 48.87 -9.67 7.90
CA ASP A 5 48.22 -11.00 8.06
C ASP A 5 47.33 -11.02 9.30
N ALA A 6 47.77 -10.46 10.41
CA ALA A 6 47.01 -10.38 11.65
C ALA A 6 45.74 -9.53 11.47
N THR A 7 45.85 -8.38 10.78
CA THR A 7 44.71 -7.51 10.47
C THR A 7 43.69 -8.23 9.56
N ALA A 8 44.15 -8.98 8.56
CA ALA A 8 43.31 -9.76 7.69
C ALA A 8 42.54 -10.86 8.47
N LEU A 9 43.22 -11.57 9.36
CA LEU A 9 42.57 -12.58 10.20
C LEU A 9 41.47 -12.02 11.10
N VAL A 10 41.70 -10.86 11.71
CA VAL A 10 40.68 -10.18 12.51
C VAL A 10 39.46 -9.80 11.66
N ARG A 11 39.68 -9.24 10.45
CA ARG A 11 38.59 -8.90 9.52
C ARG A 11 37.79 -10.13 9.13
N TRP A 12 38.46 -11.23 8.82
CA TRP A 12 37.81 -12.52 8.50
C TRP A 12 37.01 -13.04 9.70
N ARG A 13 37.56 -13.00 10.92
CA ARG A 13 36.86 -13.44 12.13
C ARG A 13 35.57 -12.65 12.36
N LEU A 14 35.62 -11.34 12.23
CA LEU A 14 34.46 -10.46 12.38
C LEU A 14 33.40 -10.69 11.31
N ALA A 15 33.83 -10.96 10.07
CA ALA A 15 32.93 -11.20 8.94
C ALA A 15 32.24 -12.59 9.02
N LEU A 16 32.97 -13.64 9.42
CA LEU A 16 32.49 -15.01 9.41
C LEU A 16 31.84 -15.43 10.75
N GLY A 17 31.98 -14.62 11.79
CA GLY A 17 31.44 -14.90 13.12
C GLY A 17 32.20 -15.98 13.92
N PRO A 18 31.73 -16.33 15.12
CA PRO A 18 32.41 -17.25 16.03
C PRO A 18 32.52 -18.70 15.51
N GLU A 19 31.69 -19.11 14.55
CA GLU A 19 31.79 -20.46 13.97
C GLU A 19 33.04 -20.67 13.13
N ALA A 20 33.65 -19.59 12.61
CA ALA A 20 34.91 -19.66 11.89
C ALA A 20 36.05 -20.19 12.76
N GLU A 21 36.02 -20.02 14.09
CA GLU A 21 37.00 -20.54 15.02
C GLU A 21 37.08 -22.07 15.04
N ARG A 22 35.98 -22.76 14.69
CA ARG A 22 35.96 -24.23 14.58
C ARG A 22 36.75 -24.74 13.37
N ALA A 23 36.74 -23.99 12.28
CA ALA A 23 37.44 -24.36 11.06
C ALA A 23 38.89 -23.85 11.05
N ALA A 24 39.17 -22.77 11.72
CA ALA A 24 40.47 -22.11 11.77
C ALA A 24 40.72 -21.56 13.20
N PRO A 25 41.30 -22.35 14.09
CA PRO A 25 41.55 -21.95 15.49
C PRO A 25 42.39 -20.67 15.66
N GLU A 26 43.21 -20.35 14.66
CA GLU A 26 44.00 -19.12 14.61
C GLU A 26 43.11 -17.85 14.49
N LEU A 27 41.85 -17.99 14.11
CA LEU A 27 40.86 -16.93 14.12
C LEU A 27 40.23 -16.71 15.50
N GLY A 28 40.58 -17.53 16.49
CA GLY A 28 40.05 -17.39 17.87
C GLY A 28 40.38 -16.03 18.48
N LEU A 29 39.40 -15.38 19.12
CA LEU A 29 39.55 -14.07 19.72
C LEU A 29 40.70 -14.01 20.72
N ASP A 30 40.94 -15.07 21.51
CA ASP A 30 42.03 -15.13 22.48
C ASP A 30 43.39 -15.19 21.78
N HIS A 31 43.48 -15.91 20.68
CA HIS A 31 44.70 -15.96 19.86
C HIS A 31 44.97 -14.58 19.19
N LEU A 32 43.97 -13.94 18.65
CA LEU A 32 44.09 -12.62 18.03
C LEU A 32 44.47 -11.53 19.04
N ARG A 33 43.94 -11.59 20.26
CA ARG A 33 44.34 -10.69 21.38
C ARG A 33 45.77 -10.87 21.76
N THR A 34 46.28 -12.11 21.86
CA THR A 34 47.66 -12.42 22.22
C THR A 34 48.67 -12.06 21.13
N SER A 35 48.22 -12.11 19.87
CA SER A 35 49.07 -11.73 18.71
C SER A 35 49.29 -10.22 18.51
N GLY A 36 48.63 -9.39 19.35
CA GLY A 36 48.74 -7.93 19.22
C GLY A 36 48.10 -7.37 17.91
N ALA A 37 47.18 -8.12 17.32
CA ALA A 37 46.47 -7.70 16.11
C ALA A 37 45.64 -6.43 16.38
N ALA A 38 45.70 -5.48 15.50
CA ALA A 38 44.89 -4.24 15.57
C ALA A 38 44.22 -3.98 14.23
N ILE A 39 43.04 -3.41 14.24
CA ILE A 39 42.32 -2.95 13.06
C ILE A 39 42.20 -1.43 13.15
N ASP A 40 42.78 -0.70 12.19
CA ASP A 40 42.59 0.75 12.03
C ASP A 40 42.67 1.55 13.34
N GLY A 41 43.60 1.17 14.25
CA GLY A 41 43.81 1.81 15.54
C GLY A 41 43.01 1.26 16.70
N VAL A 42 42.15 0.21 16.48
CA VAL A 42 41.46 -0.51 17.55
C VAL A 42 42.40 -1.57 18.14
N ASP A 43 42.71 -1.46 19.41
CA ASP A 43 43.59 -2.41 20.08
C ASP A 43 42.87 -3.78 20.32
N GLY A 44 43.65 -4.82 20.57
CA GLY A 44 43.16 -6.17 20.80
C GLY A 44 42.18 -6.29 21.99
N GLY A 45 42.14 -5.30 22.88
CA GLY A 45 41.18 -5.24 23.98
C GLY A 45 39.75 -5.00 23.54
N ARG A 46 39.56 -4.25 22.46
CA ARG A 46 38.24 -3.91 21.90
C ARG A 46 37.69 -4.95 20.91
N LEU A 47 38.49 -5.99 20.54
CA LEU A 47 38.03 -7.04 19.64
C LEU A 47 36.79 -7.80 20.18
N GLY A 48 36.71 -7.96 21.50
CA GLY A 48 35.53 -8.59 22.14
C GLY A 48 34.25 -7.75 21.97
N ASP A 49 34.38 -6.43 22.11
CA ASP A 49 33.26 -5.49 21.95
C ASP A 49 32.78 -5.46 20.51
N LEU A 50 33.72 -5.50 19.53
CA LEU A 50 33.42 -5.60 18.10
C LEU A 50 32.69 -6.91 17.76
N ASP A 51 33.18 -8.04 18.28
CA ASP A 51 32.54 -9.35 18.06
C ASP A 51 31.14 -9.41 18.70
N GLU A 52 30.98 -8.84 19.90
CA GLU A 52 29.66 -8.74 20.54
C GLU A 52 28.71 -7.89 19.72
N ALA A 53 29.17 -6.75 19.21
CA ALA A 53 28.36 -5.83 18.43
C ALA A 53 27.94 -6.41 17.06
N LEU A 54 28.84 -7.05 16.34
CA LEU A 54 28.55 -7.66 15.04
C LEU A 54 27.82 -9.00 15.20
N GLY A 55 28.19 -9.81 16.18
CA GLY A 55 27.56 -11.09 16.48
C GLY A 55 26.08 -10.94 16.85
N PHE A 56 25.67 -9.83 17.46
CA PHE A 56 24.27 -9.54 17.71
C PHE A 56 23.47 -9.36 16.42
N ALA A 57 24.03 -8.74 15.38
CA ALA A 57 23.35 -8.53 14.11
C ALA A 57 23.39 -9.77 13.18
N TYR A 58 24.52 -10.50 13.14
CA TYR A 58 24.83 -11.46 12.10
C TYR A 58 24.91 -12.93 12.55
N ASP A 59 25.02 -13.23 13.86
CA ASP A 59 25.18 -14.61 14.35
C ASP A 59 23.85 -15.36 14.44
N GLU A 60 23.64 -16.34 13.55
CA GLU A 60 22.44 -17.21 13.54
C GLU A 60 22.39 -18.19 14.71
N GLY A 61 23.53 -18.59 15.26
CA GLY A 61 23.61 -19.57 16.37
C GLY A 61 22.99 -19.07 17.69
N ARG A 62 22.86 -17.77 17.90
CA ARG A 62 22.19 -17.19 19.07
C ARG A 62 20.65 -17.24 19.01
N ARG A 63 20.08 -17.79 17.94
CA ARG A 63 18.62 -18.00 17.78
C ARG A 63 18.03 -19.08 18.71
N THR A 64 18.83 -19.95 19.30
CA THR A 64 18.35 -21.14 20.03
C THR A 64 18.16 -20.93 21.53
N GLY A 65 18.43 -19.77 22.08
CA GLY A 65 18.07 -19.40 23.45
C GLY A 65 16.66 -18.81 23.48
N GLY A 66 15.64 -19.63 23.80
CA GLY A 66 14.26 -19.20 23.87
C GLY A 66 14.07 -17.97 24.78
N GLY A 67 13.58 -16.92 24.21
CA GLY A 67 13.25 -15.69 24.90
C GLY A 67 13.52 -14.49 23.98
N SER A 68 12.48 -13.71 23.74
CA SER A 68 12.60 -12.34 23.22
C SER A 68 13.83 -11.68 23.82
N GLY A 69 14.85 -11.33 23.01
CA GLY A 69 16.04 -10.65 23.48
C GLY A 69 15.63 -9.49 24.35
N SER A 70 16.06 -9.52 25.61
CA SER A 70 15.55 -8.58 26.61
C SER A 70 15.81 -7.16 26.13
N ARG A 71 14.78 -6.32 26.05
CA ARG A 71 14.82 -4.91 25.68
C ARG A 71 15.98 -4.09 26.27
N PRO A 72 16.55 -4.41 27.43
CA PRO A 72 17.72 -3.71 28.00
C PRO A 72 19.02 -3.88 27.21
N TYR A 73 19.14 -4.89 26.34
CA TYR A 73 20.37 -5.17 25.58
C TYR A 73 20.53 -4.25 24.35
N LEU A 74 19.43 -3.86 23.73
CA LEU A 74 19.44 -3.05 22.51
C LEU A 74 20.12 -1.66 22.71
N PRO A 75 19.83 -0.89 23.78
CA PRO A 75 20.53 0.39 24.03
C PRO A 75 22.02 0.23 24.24
N LYS A 76 22.45 -0.86 24.89
CA LYS A 76 23.88 -1.16 25.10
C LYS A 76 24.55 -1.46 23.75
N TRP A 77 23.93 -2.27 22.93
CA TRP A 77 24.42 -2.63 21.60
C TRP A 77 24.52 -1.41 20.66
N LEU A 78 23.51 -0.54 20.64
CA LEU A 78 23.55 0.72 19.88
C LEU A 78 24.67 1.64 20.38
N GLY A 79 24.89 1.72 21.69
CA GLY A 79 26.01 2.47 22.29
C GLY A 79 27.37 1.97 21.79
N LEU A 80 27.57 0.64 21.79
CA LEU A 80 28.80 0.02 21.28
C LEU A 80 29.00 0.28 19.79
N LEU A 81 27.96 0.14 18.97
CA LEU A 81 28.05 0.44 17.54
C LEU A 81 28.47 1.89 17.26
N ARG A 82 27.84 2.85 17.94
CA ARG A 82 28.15 4.30 17.79
C ARG A 82 29.55 4.66 18.29
N GLU A 83 30.08 3.91 19.24
CA GLU A 83 31.43 4.10 19.75
C GLU A 83 32.51 3.52 18.81
N LEU A 84 32.18 2.37 18.15
CA LEU A 84 33.16 1.58 17.40
C LEU A 84 33.18 1.90 15.91
N PHE A 85 32.07 2.41 15.34
CA PHE A 85 31.89 2.57 13.90
C PHE A 85 31.46 3.99 13.52
N SER A 86 31.73 4.36 12.26
CA SER A 86 31.18 5.60 11.69
C SER A 86 29.65 5.52 11.54
N GLN A 87 28.99 6.68 11.47
CA GLN A 87 27.52 6.75 11.31
C GLN A 87 27.01 5.93 10.13
N GLU A 88 27.74 5.90 9.01
CA GLU A 88 27.37 5.13 7.80
C GLU A 88 27.37 3.62 8.08
N VAL A 89 28.39 3.12 8.78
CA VAL A 89 28.49 1.70 9.16
C VAL A 89 27.45 1.34 10.21
N VAL A 90 27.23 2.20 11.19
CA VAL A 90 26.16 2.01 12.21
C VAL A 90 24.80 1.84 11.52
N ALA A 91 24.49 2.71 10.60
CA ALA A 91 23.23 2.66 9.88
C ALA A 91 23.08 1.40 8.99
N LEU A 92 24.17 0.95 8.34
CA LEU A 92 24.18 -0.30 7.57
C LEU A 92 23.94 -1.52 8.46
N VAL A 93 24.64 -1.62 9.60
CA VAL A 93 24.48 -2.72 10.55
C VAL A 93 23.07 -2.71 11.18
N GLN A 94 22.51 -1.54 11.44
CA GLN A 94 21.13 -1.40 11.91
C GLN A 94 20.12 -1.88 10.85
N LYS A 95 20.30 -1.50 9.57
CA LYS A 95 19.47 -1.98 8.45
C LYS A 95 19.50 -3.51 8.38
N ASP A 96 20.70 -4.11 8.37
CA ASP A 96 20.86 -5.56 8.33
C ASP A 96 20.23 -6.26 9.56
N ALA A 97 20.31 -5.65 10.75
CA ALA A 97 19.70 -6.18 11.95
C ALA A 97 18.16 -6.14 11.90
N ILE A 98 17.58 -5.11 11.28
CA ILE A 98 16.15 -5.03 11.03
C ILE A 98 15.71 -6.16 10.09
N GLU A 99 16.37 -6.29 8.94
CA GLU A 99 16.03 -7.28 7.91
C GLU A 99 16.21 -8.73 8.40
N ARG A 100 17.29 -9.01 9.14
CA ARG A 100 17.62 -10.37 9.58
C ARG A 100 16.97 -10.78 10.90
N ARG A 101 16.72 -9.82 11.81
CA ARG A 101 16.25 -10.10 13.17
C ARG A 101 14.88 -9.52 13.51
N ASN A 102 14.22 -8.86 12.56
CA ASN A 102 12.94 -8.19 12.77
C ASN A 102 12.97 -7.18 13.94
N LEU A 103 14.10 -6.48 14.14
CA LEU A 103 14.25 -5.49 15.19
C LEU A 103 13.60 -4.18 14.77
N THR A 104 12.28 -4.15 14.71
CA THR A 104 11.48 -2.99 14.30
C THR A 104 11.73 -1.75 15.18
N GLU A 105 12.21 -1.93 16.40
CA GLU A 105 12.59 -0.82 17.29
C GLU A 105 13.74 0.03 16.73
N LEU A 106 14.62 -0.57 15.90
CA LEU A 106 15.72 0.14 15.23
C LEU A 106 15.27 1.00 14.06
N LEU A 107 14.08 0.77 13.54
CA LEU A 107 13.50 1.60 12.48
C LEU A 107 13.40 3.08 12.88
N PHE A 108 13.29 3.35 14.17
CA PHE A 108 13.06 4.69 14.71
C PHE A 108 14.32 5.42 15.13
N GLU A 109 15.48 4.84 14.87
CA GLU A 109 16.75 5.56 15.09
C GLU A 109 16.99 6.53 13.91
N PRO A 110 17.36 7.79 14.19
CA PRO A 110 17.49 8.83 13.17
C PRO A 110 18.49 8.49 12.07
N GLU A 111 19.49 7.68 12.37
CA GLU A 111 20.51 7.25 11.42
C GLU A 111 20.00 6.19 10.44
N THR A 112 19.03 5.37 10.85
CA THR A 112 18.54 4.22 10.08
C THR A 112 17.47 4.61 9.08
N LEU A 113 16.50 5.44 9.49
CA LEU A 113 15.35 5.83 8.67
C LEU A 113 15.70 6.36 7.28
N PRO A 114 16.74 7.24 7.10
CA PRO A 114 17.09 7.76 5.78
C PRO A 114 17.68 6.73 4.82
N LEU A 115 18.20 5.60 5.32
CA LEU A 115 18.88 4.56 4.55
C LEU A 115 17.97 3.40 4.15
N LEU A 116 16.76 3.35 4.69
CA LEU A 116 15.80 2.32 4.32
C LEU A 116 15.26 2.60 2.92
N ASP A 117 14.99 1.52 2.19
CA ASP A 117 14.34 1.61 0.89
C ASP A 117 12.91 2.15 1.08
N LYS A 118 12.65 3.34 0.52
CA LYS A 118 11.38 4.04 0.65
C LYS A 118 10.34 3.39 -0.24
N ASN A 119 9.68 2.37 0.28
CA ASN A 119 8.64 1.60 -0.39
C ASN A 119 7.36 1.51 0.47
N VAL A 120 6.32 0.88 -0.07
CA VAL A 120 5.03 0.72 0.61
C VAL A 120 5.15 -0.17 1.85
N ASP A 121 6.02 -1.19 1.82
CA ASP A 121 6.25 -2.10 2.95
C ASP A 121 6.83 -1.34 4.16
N LEU A 122 7.75 -0.41 3.91
CA LEU A 122 8.28 0.46 4.97
C LEU A 122 7.17 1.32 5.57
N VAL A 123 6.31 1.90 4.74
CA VAL A 123 5.16 2.69 5.22
C VAL A 123 4.22 1.81 6.05
N ALA A 124 3.87 0.62 5.57
CA ALA A 124 3.04 -0.34 6.31
C ALA A 124 3.64 -0.71 7.66
N THR A 125 4.95 -0.93 7.70
CA THR A 125 5.69 -1.22 8.94
C THR A 125 5.68 -0.03 9.91
N LEU A 126 5.90 1.19 9.41
CA LEU A 126 5.85 2.42 10.21
C LEU A 126 4.46 2.67 10.79
N LEU A 127 3.40 2.39 10.03
CA LEU A 127 2.02 2.52 10.49
C LEU A 127 1.69 1.46 11.55
N SER A 128 2.07 0.21 11.35
CA SER A 128 1.86 -0.88 12.31
C SER A 128 2.59 -0.65 13.63
N ALA A 129 3.79 -0.08 13.56
CA ALA A 129 4.62 0.23 14.72
C ALA A 129 4.41 1.66 15.28
N ARG A 130 3.39 2.38 14.83
CA ARG A 130 3.14 3.80 15.14
C ARG A 130 3.19 4.12 16.64
N GLY A 131 2.64 3.24 17.48
CA GLY A 131 2.66 3.39 18.94
C GLY A 131 4.05 3.30 19.57
N LEU A 132 5.04 2.78 18.85
CA LEU A 132 6.42 2.63 19.28
C LEU A 132 7.33 3.76 18.79
N VAL A 133 6.84 4.63 17.88
CA VAL A 133 7.63 5.72 17.28
C VAL A 133 7.94 6.77 18.35
N PRO A 134 9.21 6.99 18.71
CA PRO A 134 9.61 8.06 19.62
C PRO A 134 9.27 9.45 19.04
N ASP A 135 8.96 10.42 19.90
CA ASP A 135 8.60 11.78 19.43
C ASP A 135 9.65 12.39 18.50
N ARG A 136 10.93 12.13 18.77
CA ARG A 136 12.08 12.58 17.96
C ARG A 136 12.10 12.02 16.53
N ALA A 137 11.45 10.89 16.28
CA ALA A 137 11.43 10.21 14.99
C ALA A 137 10.12 10.45 14.21
N LYS A 138 9.07 11.01 14.84
CA LYS A 138 7.76 11.21 14.23
C LYS A 138 7.81 12.07 12.98
N ASP A 139 8.57 13.17 13.00
CA ASP A 139 8.66 14.07 11.84
C ASP A 139 9.37 13.39 10.67
N ILE A 140 10.43 12.64 10.94
CA ILE A 140 11.18 11.89 9.91
C ILE A 140 10.30 10.78 9.33
N ALA A 141 9.62 10.01 10.17
CA ALA A 141 8.69 8.96 9.73
C ALA A 141 7.57 9.54 8.87
N ARG A 142 6.98 10.68 9.29
CA ARG A 142 5.94 11.39 8.50
C ARG A 142 6.47 11.86 7.15
N GLN A 143 7.70 12.37 7.10
CA GLN A 143 8.32 12.78 5.84
C GLN A 143 8.53 11.59 4.90
N ILE A 144 9.00 10.44 5.40
CA ILE A 144 9.17 9.23 4.59
C ILE A 144 7.83 8.74 4.05
N VAL A 145 6.81 8.66 4.90
CA VAL A 145 5.44 8.30 4.48
C VAL A 145 4.96 9.24 3.36
N LYS A 146 5.17 10.54 3.52
CA LYS A 146 4.79 11.52 2.51
C LYS A 146 5.52 11.31 1.19
N GLU A 147 6.84 11.10 1.20
CA GLU A 147 7.63 10.87 -0.02
C GLU A 147 7.15 9.63 -0.79
N VAL A 148 6.91 8.51 -0.08
CA VAL A 148 6.41 7.28 -0.69
C VAL A 148 4.99 7.47 -1.26
N VAL A 149 4.10 8.11 -0.50
CA VAL A 149 2.72 8.37 -0.91
C VAL A 149 2.66 9.31 -2.12
N ASP A 150 3.47 10.36 -2.15
CA ASP A 150 3.54 11.32 -3.26
C ASP A 150 4.05 10.62 -4.55
N GLU A 151 5.06 9.75 -4.44
CA GLU A 151 5.57 8.98 -5.59
C GLU A 151 4.52 7.97 -6.09
N LEU A 152 3.88 7.22 -5.19
CA LEU A 152 2.83 6.28 -5.54
C LEU A 152 1.64 7.00 -6.21
N ARG A 153 1.22 8.14 -5.67
CA ARG A 153 0.18 8.98 -6.26
C ARG A 153 0.54 9.44 -7.68
N LYS A 154 1.76 9.92 -7.88
CA LYS A 154 2.26 10.37 -9.18
C LYS A 154 2.24 9.25 -10.22
N GLN A 155 2.63 8.04 -9.83
CA GLN A 155 2.62 6.87 -10.71
C GLN A 155 1.20 6.46 -11.11
N LEU A 156 0.23 6.53 -10.20
CA LEU A 156 -1.13 6.04 -10.43
C LEU A 156 -2.07 7.10 -11.03
N GLU A 157 -1.94 8.39 -10.66
CA GLU A 157 -2.92 9.43 -10.99
C GLU A 157 -3.17 9.58 -12.48
N SER A 158 -2.13 9.54 -13.31
CA SER A 158 -2.27 9.71 -14.77
C SER A 158 -3.10 8.59 -15.41
N HIS A 159 -2.88 7.35 -14.98
CA HIS A 159 -3.63 6.19 -15.47
C HIS A 159 -5.09 6.24 -15.02
N VAL A 160 -5.34 6.53 -13.76
CA VAL A 160 -6.68 6.63 -13.17
C VAL A 160 -7.49 7.73 -13.88
N ARG A 161 -6.93 8.93 -13.99
CA ARG A 161 -7.60 10.07 -14.65
C ARG A 161 -7.94 9.77 -16.10
N THR A 162 -7.01 9.21 -16.87
CA THR A 162 -7.23 8.91 -18.29
C THR A 162 -8.34 7.87 -18.48
N ALA A 163 -8.32 6.78 -17.69
CA ALA A 163 -9.31 5.72 -17.76
C ALA A 163 -10.71 6.21 -17.38
N LEU A 164 -10.85 6.83 -16.22
CA LEU A 164 -12.16 7.18 -15.67
C LEU A 164 -12.79 8.40 -16.36
N LEU A 165 -12.02 9.44 -16.68
CA LEU A 165 -12.54 10.56 -17.46
C LEU A 165 -12.89 10.15 -18.89
N GLY A 166 -12.14 9.21 -19.49
CA GLY A 166 -12.47 8.62 -20.79
C GLY A 166 -13.78 7.83 -20.77
N ALA A 167 -14.08 7.15 -19.66
CA ALA A 167 -15.35 6.43 -19.44
C ALA A 167 -16.53 7.40 -19.35
N ALA A 168 -16.39 8.48 -18.59
CA ALA A 168 -17.46 9.47 -18.34
C ALA A 168 -17.81 10.31 -19.56
N ARG A 169 -16.84 10.62 -20.43
CA ARG A 169 -17.04 11.56 -21.57
C ARG A 169 -17.96 11.05 -22.68
N LYS A 170 -18.30 9.78 -22.76
CA LYS A 170 -18.99 9.20 -23.93
C LYS A 170 -20.51 9.38 -23.98
N ASN A 171 -21.17 9.90 -22.94
CA ASN A 171 -22.64 9.72 -22.80
C ASN A 171 -23.51 10.98 -22.71
N HIS A 172 -23.02 12.21 -22.81
CA HIS A 172 -23.89 13.36 -22.59
C HIS A 172 -24.00 14.30 -23.79
N ALA A 173 -25.13 14.21 -24.49
CA ALA A 173 -25.60 15.25 -25.39
C ALA A 173 -26.26 16.37 -24.58
N SER A 174 -25.97 17.65 -24.86
CA SER A 174 -26.60 18.78 -24.22
C SER A 174 -27.98 19.07 -24.80
N PRO A 175 -29.02 19.28 -23.99
CA PRO A 175 -30.27 19.86 -24.45
C PRO A 175 -30.15 21.37 -24.78
N LEU A 176 -29.09 22.03 -24.24
CA LEU A 176 -28.85 23.46 -24.45
C LEU A 176 -28.07 23.71 -25.74
N LYS A 177 -28.66 24.48 -26.67
CA LYS A 177 -28.10 24.79 -27.98
C LYS A 177 -27.23 26.07 -27.89
N LEU A 178 -26.01 25.94 -27.32
CA LEU A 178 -25.04 27.03 -27.25
C LEU A 178 -23.98 26.85 -28.34
N ALA A 179 -23.73 27.84 -29.15
CA ALA A 179 -22.79 27.78 -30.29
C ALA A 179 -21.39 27.32 -29.90
N ARG A 180 -20.89 27.73 -28.70
CA ARG A 180 -19.59 27.29 -28.16
C ARG A 180 -19.50 25.79 -27.82
N ASN A 181 -20.66 25.14 -27.70
CA ASN A 181 -20.76 23.74 -27.30
C ASN A 181 -21.11 22.81 -28.46
N VAL A 182 -20.96 23.24 -29.68
CA VAL A 182 -21.24 22.41 -30.86
C VAL A 182 -20.23 21.28 -30.96
N ASP A 183 -20.75 20.05 -31.06
CA ASP A 183 -19.97 18.85 -31.36
C ASP A 183 -19.79 18.79 -32.88
N TRP A 184 -18.79 19.48 -33.39
CA TRP A 184 -18.53 19.58 -34.84
C TRP A 184 -18.30 18.22 -35.46
N LYS A 185 -17.57 17.34 -34.83
CA LYS A 185 -17.29 15.99 -35.33
C LYS A 185 -18.59 15.21 -35.55
N LYS A 186 -19.41 15.09 -34.52
CA LYS A 186 -20.68 14.37 -34.56
C LYS A 186 -21.68 15.05 -35.47
N THR A 187 -21.69 16.38 -35.52
CA THR A 187 -22.55 17.15 -36.42
C THR A 187 -22.18 16.88 -37.87
N ILE A 188 -20.91 16.91 -38.23
CA ILE A 188 -20.44 16.61 -39.58
C ILE A 188 -20.74 15.16 -39.95
N ASP A 189 -20.32 14.19 -39.11
CA ASP A 189 -20.50 12.75 -39.38
C ASP A 189 -21.98 12.37 -39.61
N LYS A 190 -22.89 12.97 -38.86
CA LYS A 190 -24.33 12.68 -38.96
C LYS A 190 -25.06 13.42 -40.07
N ASN A 191 -24.47 14.47 -40.65
CA ASN A 191 -25.05 15.29 -41.73
C ASN A 191 -24.28 15.17 -43.05
N LEU A 192 -23.37 14.20 -43.19
CA LEU A 192 -22.59 14.02 -44.46
C LEU A 192 -23.45 13.88 -45.70
N ARG A 193 -24.70 13.38 -45.59
CA ARG A 193 -25.66 13.30 -46.69
C ARG A 193 -26.10 14.68 -47.20
N GLY A 194 -25.97 15.72 -46.38
CA GLY A 194 -26.26 17.10 -46.72
C GLY A 194 -25.07 17.86 -47.34
N TRP A 195 -24.01 17.16 -47.75
CA TRP A 195 -22.88 17.79 -48.43
C TRP A 195 -23.20 18.23 -49.85
N ASP A 196 -23.17 19.54 -50.09
CA ASP A 196 -23.31 20.17 -51.39
C ASP A 196 -21.92 20.33 -52.03
N ALA A 197 -21.63 19.50 -53.02
CA ALA A 197 -20.32 19.48 -53.67
C ALA A 197 -20.08 20.70 -54.57
N GLU A 198 -21.13 21.29 -55.18
CA GLU A 198 -21.02 22.46 -56.02
C GLU A 198 -20.68 23.71 -55.20
N ARG A 199 -21.34 23.87 -54.07
CA ARG A 199 -21.15 25.02 -53.18
C ARG A 199 -20.13 24.78 -52.09
N ARG A 200 -19.52 23.61 -52.03
CA ARG A 200 -18.55 23.16 -51.01
C ARG A 200 -18.98 23.47 -49.57
N ARG A 201 -20.25 23.23 -49.26
CA ARG A 201 -20.79 23.48 -47.91
C ARG A 201 -21.61 22.31 -47.42
N LEU A 202 -21.60 22.13 -46.09
CA LEU A 202 -22.43 21.15 -45.39
C LEU A 202 -23.72 21.82 -44.91
N VAL A 203 -24.86 21.33 -45.36
CA VAL A 203 -26.17 21.73 -44.83
C VAL A 203 -26.50 20.72 -43.72
N ALA A 204 -26.47 21.19 -42.47
CA ALA A 204 -26.74 20.35 -41.33
C ALA A 204 -28.23 20.42 -40.95
N ASP A 205 -28.94 19.31 -41.04
CA ASP A 205 -30.33 19.18 -40.59
C ASP A 205 -30.43 19.20 -39.07
N LYS A 206 -29.41 18.62 -38.38
CA LYS A 206 -29.36 18.53 -36.93
C LYS A 206 -27.98 18.83 -36.42
N VAL A 207 -27.88 19.82 -35.53
CA VAL A 207 -26.65 20.18 -34.83
C VAL A 207 -26.60 19.48 -33.46
N TYR A 208 -25.47 18.85 -33.15
CA TYR A 208 -25.25 18.16 -31.91
C TYR A 208 -24.42 19.04 -30.97
N PHE A 209 -24.71 19.00 -29.66
CA PHE A 209 -24.09 19.86 -28.69
C PHE A 209 -23.52 19.04 -27.54
N TRP A 210 -22.34 19.42 -27.02
CA TRP A 210 -21.78 18.89 -25.79
C TRP A 210 -22.48 19.48 -24.59
N SER A 211 -22.77 18.67 -23.57
CA SER A 211 -23.30 19.15 -22.30
C SER A 211 -22.23 19.93 -21.53
N ASN A 212 -22.54 21.19 -21.21
CA ASN A 212 -21.74 22.03 -20.32
C ASN A 212 -22.39 22.10 -18.91
N GLN A 213 -23.21 21.11 -18.55
CA GLN A 213 -23.71 21.06 -17.18
C GLN A 213 -22.53 21.02 -16.23
N ARG A 214 -22.56 21.85 -15.19
CA ARG A 214 -21.70 21.71 -14.03
C ARG A 214 -21.75 20.24 -13.63
N ARG A 215 -20.61 19.60 -13.65
CA ARG A 215 -20.45 18.19 -13.40
C ARG A 215 -21.13 17.83 -12.09
N ARG A 216 -22.25 17.14 -12.15
CA ARG A 216 -22.75 16.36 -11.05
C ARG A 216 -21.90 15.10 -11.01
N HIS A 217 -21.55 14.65 -9.83
CA HIS A 217 -20.96 13.33 -9.66
C HIS A 217 -21.87 12.30 -10.33
N ASP A 218 -21.35 11.62 -11.36
CA ASP A 218 -22.14 10.63 -12.10
C ASP A 218 -22.13 9.26 -11.41
N TRP A 219 -21.13 9.02 -10.57
CA TRP A 219 -20.93 7.78 -9.83
C TRP A 219 -20.56 8.04 -8.39
N ASP A 220 -21.10 7.21 -7.50
CA ASP A 220 -20.71 7.12 -6.09
C ASP A 220 -19.72 5.97 -5.92
N VAL A 221 -18.58 6.24 -5.30
CA VAL A 221 -17.59 5.23 -4.92
C VAL A 221 -17.46 5.26 -3.41
N VAL A 222 -17.89 4.18 -2.77
CA VAL A 222 -17.73 3.99 -1.32
C VAL A 222 -16.66 2.95 -1.11
N ILE A 223 -15.61 3.30 -0.39
CA ILE A 223 -14.48 2.43 -0.09
C ILE A 223 -14.50 2.16 1.41
N ALA A 224 -14.60 0.90 1.80
CA ALA A 224 -14.45 0.46 3.19
C ALA A 224 -13.19 -0.40 3.29
N VAL A 225 -12.28 0.00 4.16
CA VAL A 225 -10.95 -0.63 4.31
C VAL A 225 -10.80 -1.18 5.72
N ASP A 226 -10.51 -2.45 5.76
CA ASP A 226 -10.17 -3.19 6.97
C ASP A 226 -8.82 -2.71 7.52
N GLN A 227 -8.77 -2.43 8.83
CA GLN A 227 -7.58 -1.99 9.54
C GLN A 227 -6.89 -3.13 10.31
N SER A 228 -7.23 -4.39 10.06
CA SER A 228 -6.50 -5.52 10.65
C SER A 228 -5.01 -5.46 10.31
N GLY A 229 -4.16 -6.05 11.16
CA GLY A 229 -2.71 -5.95 11.01
C GLY A 229 -2.18 -6.50 9.68
N SER A 230 -2.84 -7.52 9.12
CA SER A 230 -2.54 -8.11 7.80
C SER A 230 -2.82 -7.16 6.62
N MET A 231 -3.65 -6.12 6.85
CA MET A 231 -4.10 -5.20 5.80
C MET A 231 -3.28 -3.92 5.68
N ALA A 232 -2.16 -3.79 6.40
CA ALA A 232 -1.38 -2.55 6.48
C ALA A 232 -0.97 -2.01 5.10
N GLU A 233 -0.49 -2.85 4.19
CA GLU A 233 -0.14 -2.49 2.81
C GLU A 233 -1.38 -2.04 2.02
N SER A 234 -2.48 -2.79 2.15
CA SER A 234 -3.76 -2.47 1.50
C SER A 234 -4.34 -1.13 1.96
N VAL A 235 -4.15 -0.76 3.22
CA VAL A 235 -4.53 0.57 3.77
C VAL A 235 -3.77 1.68 3.05
N VAL A 236 -2.47 1.51 2.79
CA VAL A 236 -1.67 2.51 2.05
C VAL A 236 -2.20 2.69 0.63
N TYR A 237 -2.33 1.61 -0.14
CA TYR A 237 -2.82 1.70 -1.51
C TYR A 237 -4.26 2.23 -1.59
N SER A 238 -5.14 1.79 -0.69
CA SER A 238 -6.54 2.22 -0.65
C SER A 238 -6.66 3.71 -0.35
N SER A 239 -5.85 4.24 0.56
CA SER A 239 -5.83 5.66 0.92
C SER A 239 -5.41 6.52 -0.26
N VAL A 240 -4.35 6.13 -0.98
CA VAL A 240 -3.88 6.83 -2.18
C VAL A 240 -4.92 6.74 -3.30
N MET A 241 -5.49 5.57 -3.55
CA MET A 241 -6.52 5.37 -4.59
C MET A 241 -7.78 6.18 -4.29
N ALA A 242 -8.24 6.21 -3.03
CA ALA A 242 -9.38 7.00 -2.61
C ALA A 242 -9.16 8.50 -2.81
N ALA A 243 -7.96 9.01 -2.48
CA ALA A 243 -7.60 10.41 -2.71
C ALA A 243 -7.55 10.75 -4.21
N ILE A 244 -7.02 9.84 -5.05
CA ILE A 244 -7.04 10.03 -6.50
C ILE A 244 -8.49 10.05 -7.02
N PHE A 245 -9.34 9.10 -6.61
CA PHE A 245 -10.75 9.06 -7.00
C PHE A 245 -11.50 10.31 -6.55
N ALA A 246 -11.25 10.80 -5.33
CA ALA A 246 -11.84 12.05 -4.82
C ALA A 246 -11.43 13.28 -5.63
N SER A 247 -10.26 13.26 -6.28
CA SER A 247 -9.79 14.34 -7.16
C SER A 247 -10.48 14.37 -8.53
N ILE A 248 -11.33 13.38 -8.84
CA ILE A 248 -12.00 13.24 -10.14
C ILE A 248 -13.44 13.74 -10.02
N ASP A 249 -13.75 14.85 -10.66
CA ASP A 249 -15.05 15.55 -10.57
C ASP A 249 -16.29 14.69 -10.89
N VAL A 250 -16.14 13.58 -11.61
CA VAL A 250 -17.27 12.70 -11.97
C VAL A 250 -17.55 11.64 -10.90
N LEU A 251 -16.69 11.51 -9.91
CA LEU A 251 -16.85 10.59 -8.79
C LEU A 251 -17.16 11.35 -7.49
N ARG A 252 -18.10 10.83 -6.71
CA ARG A 252 -18.26 11.20 -5.32
C ARG A 252 -17.68 10.06 -4.49
N THR A 253 -16.47 10.27 -3.97
CA THR A 253 -15.74 9.25 -3.23
C THR A 253 -15.94 9.43 -1.73
N ARG A 254 -16.21 8.32 -1.03
CA ARG A 254 -16.26 8.23 0.43
C ARG A 254 -15.32 7.13 0.88
N LEU A 255 -14.63 7.35 1.98
CA LEU A 255 -13.68 6.40 2.55
C LEU A 255 -14.00 6.15 4.02
N LEU A 256 -14.22 4.88 4.32
CA LEU A 256 -14.39 4.36 5.66
C LEU A 256 -13.17 3.50 6.02
N LEU A 257 -12.69 3.66 7.22
CA LEU A 257 -11.78 2.72 7.86
C LEU A 257 -12.58 1.97 8.92
N PHE A 258 -12.40 0.66 9.02
CA PHE A 258 -13.11 -0.14 10.00
C PHE A 258 -12.22 -1.23 10.63
N ASP A 259 -12.52 -1.52 11.89
CA ASP A 259 -12.12 -2.69 12.66
C ASP A 259 -13.37 -3.25 13.36
N THR A 260 -13.50 -3.16 14.67
CA THR A 260 -14.75 -3.32 15.41
C THR A 260 -15.58 -2.04 15.46
N GLU A 261 -14.98 -0.91 15.07
CA GLU A 261 -15.62 0.39 14.93
C GLU A 261 -15.46 0.92 13.50
N ILE A 262 -16.23 1.94 13.15
CA ILE A 262 -16.24 2.54 11.82
C ILE A 262 -15.90 4.01 11.93
N VAL A 263 -14.90 4.43 11.16
CA VAL A 263 -14.48 5.82 11.09
C VAL A 263 -14.64 6.33 9.65
N ASP A 264 -15.44 7.35 9.46
CA ASP A 264 -15.56 8.06 8.17
C ASP A 264 -14.41 9.08 8.05
N VAL A 265 -13.43 8.75 7.21
CA VAL A 265 -12.25 9.58 6.93
C VAL A 265 -12.38 10.34 5.60
N THR A 266 -13.56 10.39 5.02
CA THR A 266 -13.84 11.15 3.78
C THR A 266 -13.35 12.60 3.83
N PRO A 267 -13.49 13.36 4.94
CA PRO A 267 -12.97 14.72 5.01
C PRO A 267 -11.44 14.83 4.86
N LEU A 268 -10.71 13.75 5.13
CA LEU A 268 -9.25 13.70 5.06
C LEU A 268 -8.72 13.31 3.66
N LEU A 269 -9.58 12.98 2.69
CA LEU A 269 -9.18 12.53 1.34
C LEU A 269 -8.40 13.56 0.52
N VAL A 270 -8.34 14.80 0.97
CA VAL A 270 -7.50 15.85 0.36
C VAL A 270 -6.01 15.49 0.48
N ASP A 271 -5.62 14.89 1.60
CA ASP A 271 -4.25 14.45 1.86
C ASP A 271 -4.25 12.98 2.32
N PRO A 272 -3.81 12.04 1.48
CA PRO A 272 -3.75 10.63 1.84
C PRO A 272 -2.83 10.34 3.02
N VAL A 273 -1.84 11.20 3.30
CA VAL A 273 -0.97 11.07 4.47
C VAL A 273 -1.78 11.25 5.77
N GLU A 274 -2.70 12.21 5.80
CA GLU A 274 -3.59 12.40 6.95
C GLU A 274 -4.52 11.19 7.16
N VAL A 275 -5.03 10.59 6.06
CA VAL A 275 -5.80 9.35 6.14
C VAL A 275 -5.00 8.23 6.80
N LEU A 276 -3.74 8.04 6.38
CA LEU A 276 -2.84 7.02 6.94
C LEU A 276 -2.54 7.26 8.42
N PHE A 277 -2.36 8.51 8.81
CA PHE A 277 -2.15 8.85 10.23
C PHE A 277 -3.45 8.81 11.06
N ALA A 278 -4.62 8.84 10.45
CA ALA A 278 -5.90 8.60 11.12
C ALA A 278 -6.19 7.10 11.31
N SER A 279 -5.60 6.21 10.48
CA SER A 279 -5.80 4.75 10.61
C SER A 279 -5.19 4.23 11.90
N GLN A 280 -5.81 3.22 12.50
CA GLN A 280 -5.31 2.49 13.68
C GLN A 280 -5.21 1.02 13.31
N LEU A 281 -4.02 0.59 12.90
CA LEU A 281 -3.80 -0.82 12.56
C LEU A 281 -3.78 -1.69 13.81
N GLY A 282 -4.58 -2.76 13.77
CA GLY A 282 -4.72 -3.72 14.86
C GLY A 282 -6.12 -3.62 15.51
N GLY A 283 -6.60 -4.72 16.00
CA GLY A 283 -7.95 -4.86 16.54
C GLY A 283 -8.65 -6.09 15.97
N GLY A 284 -9.91 -6.28 16.33
CA GLY A 284 -10.77 -7.27 15.69
C GLY A 284 -11.35 -6.72 14.38
N THR A 285 -11.99 -7.57 13.59
CA THR A 285 -12.61 -7.20 12.32
C THR A 285 -14.10 -7.51 12.36
N ASP A 286 -14.95 -6.53 12.10
CA ASP A 286 -16.42 -6.69 11.98
C ASP A 286 -16.86 -6.13 10.61
N ILE A 287 -16.76 -6.98 9.60
CA ILE A 287 -17.09 -6.62 8.21
C ILE A 287 -18.60 -6.41 8.07
N ASP A 288 -19.44 -7.23 8.75
CA ASP A 288 -20.91 -7.08 8.70
C ASP A 288 -21.34 -5.69 9.14
N ARG A 289 -20.75 -5.18 10.22
CA ARG A 289 -21.02 -3.83 10.72
C ARG A 289 -20.65 -2.75 9.71
N ALA A 290 -19.49 -2.88 9.05
CA ALA A 290 -19.06 -1.94 8.02
C ALA A 290 -19.99 -1.92 6.80
N VAL A 291 -20.44 -3.10 6.35
CA VAL A 291 -21.42 -3.23 5.27
C VAL A 291 -22.79 -2.70 5.69
N ALA A 292 -23.24 -2.97 6.92
CA ALA A 292 -24.49 -2.44 7.46
C ALA A 292 -24.52 -0.91 7.49
N TYR A 293 -23.41 -0.29 7.98
CA TYR A 293 -23.26 1.16 8.00
C TYR A 293 -23.31 1.76 6.59
N THR A 294 -22.55 1.16 5.65
CA THR A 294 -22.56 1.58 4.26
C THR A 294 -23.94 1.52 3.65
N GLN A 295 -24.65 0.41 3.85
CA GLN A 295 -26.00 0.21 3.34
C GLN A 295 -27.00 1.24 3.88
N ALA A 296 -26.91 1.55 5.18
CA ALA A 296 -27.86 2.45 5.84
C ALA A 296 -27.62 3.93 5.53
N HIS A 297 -26.36 4.34 5.35
CA HIS A 297 -25.99 5.76 5.38
C HIS A 297 -25.35 6.30 4.09
N LEU A 298 -24.78 5.44 3.23
CA LEU A 298 -23.94 5.88 2.13
C LEU A 298 -24.49 5.54 0.73
N ILE A 299 -25.47 4.67 0.62
CA ILE A 299 -26.06 4.27 -0.67
C ILE A 299 -27.24 5.18 -1.01
N GLU A 300 -27.00 6.20 -1.83
CA GLU A 300 -28.06 7.12 -2.29
C GLU A 300 -28.65 6.72 -3.64
N ASN A 301 -27.80 6.26 -4.56
CA ASN A 301 -28.19 5.81 -5.90
C ASN A 301 -27.57 4.43 -6.19
N PRO A 302 -28.28 3.32 -5.86
CA PRO A 302 -27.72 1.98 -5.99
C PRO A 302 -27.17 1.63 -7.38
N GLU A 303 -27.87 2.01 -8.46
CA GLU A 303 -27.47 1.68 -9.84
C GLU A 303 -26.17 2.37 -10.28
N LYS A 304 -25.78 3.46 -9.60
CA LYS A 304 -24.57 4.25 -9.86
C LYS A 304 -23.59 4.23 -8.69
N THR A 305 -23.74 3.26 -7.79
CA THR A 305 -22.84 3.08 -6.66
C THR A 305 -21.92 1.89 -6.90
N ILE A 306 -20.62 2.13 -6.71
CA ILE A 306 -19.59 1.11 -6.62
C ILE A 306 -19.16 1.05 -5.17
N PHE A 307 -19.39 -0.09 -4.52
CA PHE A 307 -18.93 -0.35 -3.16
C PHE A 307 -17.69 -1.23 -3.21
N LEU A 308 -16.56 -0.69 -2.76
CA LEU A 308 -15.27 -1.37 -2.66
C LEU A 308 -15.04 -1.76 -1.20
N LEU A 309 -15.04 -3.05 -0.93
CA LEU A 309 -14.70 -3.61 0.37
C LEU A 309 -13.30 -4.23 0.28
N VAL A 310 -12.33 -3.67 1.02
CA VAL A 310 -10.94 -4.12 1.03
C VAL A 310 -10.68 -4.85 2.34
N THR A 311 -10.53 -6.16 2.30
CA THR A 311 -10.40 -7.03 3.48
C THR A 311 -9.90 -8.42 3.08
N ASP A 312 -9.24 -9.13 3.98
CA ASP A 312 -8.86 -10.55 3.84
C ASP A 312 -10.00 -11.51 4.22
N LEU A 313 -11.16 -10.97 4.56
CA LEU A 313 -12.38 -11.72 4.90
C LEU A 313 -12.32 -12.57 6.18
N PHE A 314 -11.34 -12.39 7.05
CA PHE A 314 -11.35 -13.03 8.36
C PHE A 314 -12.35 -12.31 9.27
N GLU A 315 -13.64 -12.68 9.12
CA GLU A 315 -14.78 -12.07 9.79
C GLU A 315 -14.83 -12.44 11.28
N GLY A 316 -14.79 -11.43 12.15
CA GLY A 316 -14.97 -11.60 13.58
C GLY A 316 -16.44 -11.47 14.05
N GLY A 317 -17.34 -11.02 13.15
CA GLY A 317 -18.76 -10.83 13.43
C GLY A 317 -19.64 -11.96 12.88
N ASP A 318 -20.80 -11.63 12.27
CA ASP A 318 -21.76 -12.59 11.71
C ASP A 318 -21.62 -12.73 10.19
N ALA A 319 -20.86 -13.72 9.75
CA ALA A 319 -20.66 -14.03 8.33
C ALA A 319 -22.00 -14.32 7.58
N SER A 320 -23.03 -14.82 8.23
CA SER A 320 -24.32 -15.09 7.58
C SER A 320 -25.09 -13.80 7.35
N SER A 321 -25.09 -12.89 8.31
CA SER A 321 -25.64 -11.54 8.18
C SER A 321 -24.91 -10.76 7.08
N LEU A 322 -23.58 -10.80 7.05
CA LEU A 322 -22.76 -10.19 6.01
C LEU A 322 -23.16 -10.64 4.60
N VAL A 323 -23.28 -11.97 4.39
CA VAL A 323 -23.68 -12.53 3.09
C VAL A 323 -25.09 -12.07 2.70
N ALA A 324 -26.03 -12.03 3.67
CA ALA A 324 -27.39 -11.56 3.40
C ALA A 324 -27.41 -10.07 3.00
N ARG A 325 -26.63 -9.20 3.66
CA ARG A 325 -26.52 -7.77 3.32
C ARG A 325 -25.93 -7.56 1.95
N VAL A 326 -24.84 -8.27 1.64
CA VAL A 326 -24.19 -8.20 0.31
C VAL A 326 -25.18 -8.60 -0.78
N ARG A 327 -26.01 -9.62 -0.56
CA ARG A 327 -27.06 -10.00 -1.49
C ARG A 327 -28.06 -8.86 -1.70
N VAL A 328 -28.55 -8.24 -0.63
CA VAL A 328 -29.49 -7.11 -0.71
C VAL A 328 -28.87 -5.94 -1.50
N LEU A 329 -27.58 -5.64 -1.29
CA LEU A 329 -26.89 -4.60 -2.06
C LEU A 329 -26.79 -4.95 -3.54
N ALA A 330 -26.42 -6.19 -3.88
CA ALA A 330 -26.33 -6.67 -5.25
C ALA A 330 -27.70 -6.68 -5.96
N ASP A 331 -28.75 -7.14 -5.28
CA ASP A 331 -30.14 -7.14 -5.78
C ASP A 331 -30.64 -5.70 -6.04
N SER A 332 -30.19 -4.74 -5.24
CA SER A 332 -30.44 -3.30 -5.42
C SER A 332 -29.61 -2.70 -6.56
N LYS A 333 -28.77 -3.50 -7.25
CA LYS A 333 -27.88 -3.12 -8.36
C LYS A 333 -26.64 -2.34 -7.96
N VAL A 334 -26.30 -2.25 -6.69
CA VAL A 334 -24.99 -1.78 -6.23
C VAL A 334 -23.91 -2.71 -6.78
N LYS A 335 -22.82 -2.15 -7.29
CA LYS A 335 -21.67 -2.93 -7.74
C LYS A 335 -20.75 -3.20 -6.56
N VAL A 336 -20.91 -4.37 -5.93
CA VAL A 336 -20.12 -4.78 -4.77
C VAL A 336 -18.85 -5.47 -5.25
N LEU A 337 -17.71 -4.86 -4.99
CA LEU A 337 -16.38 -5.39 -5.27
C LEU A 337 -15.69 -5.70 -3.94
N VAL A 338 -15.25 -6.93 -3.77
CA VAL A 338 -14.47 -7.35 -2.60
C VAL A 338 -13.03 -7.56 -3.05
N LEU A 339 -12.16 -6.69 -2.59
CA LEU A 339 -10.73 -6.72 -2.85
C LEU A 339 -10.05 -7.48 -1.73
N LEU A 340 -9.61 -8.71 -2.01
CA LEU A 340 -9.04 -9.65 -1.03
C LEU A 340 -7.66 -9.23 -0.51
N ALA A 341 -6.98 -8.38 -1.24
CA ALA A 341 -5.87 -7.51 -0.84
C ALA A 341 -5.69 -6.47 -1.95
N LEU A 342 -5.06 -5.37 -1.63
CA LEU A 342 -4.64 -4.37 -2.60
C LEU A 342 -3.15 -4.16 -2.42
N SER A 343 -2.33 -4.90 -3.19
CA SER A 343 -0.87 -4.87 -3.13
C SER A 343 -0.25 -5.12 -4.51
N ASP A 344 1.05 -4.81 -4.66
CA ASP A 344 1.76 -4.99 -5.94
C ASP A 344 2.28 -6.42 -6.16
N GLY A 345 2.36 -7.28 -5.15
CA GLY A 345 3.14 -8.49 -5.29
C GLY A 345 2.79 -9.74 -4.47
N GLY A 346 1.66 -9.81 -3.81
CA GLY A 346 1.35 -10.97 -2.96
C GLY A 346 0.10 -11.74 -3.35
N THR A 347 0.15 -13.07 -3.27
CA THR A 347 -1.05 -13.90 -3.15
C THR A 347 -1.58 -13.72 -1.72
N PRO A 348 -2.69 -13.00 -1.52
CA PRO A 348 -3.20 -12.75 -0.18
C PRO A 348 -3.69 -14.05 0.46
N SER A 349 -3.45 -14.22 1.77
CA SER A 349 -4.17 -15.18 2.57
C SER A 349 -5.54 -14.58 2.89
N PHE A 350 -6.62 -15.28 2.57
CA PHE A 350 -8.00 -14.81 2.82
C PHE A 350 -8.93 -15.99 3.08
N ASP A 351 -10.11 -15.72 3.62
CA ASP A 351 -11.14 -16.74 3.82
C ASP A 351 -11.79 -17.12 2.48
N HIS A 352 -11.38 -18.27 1.93
CA HIS A 352 -11.89 -18.80 0.66
C HIS A 352 -13.35 -19.19 0.72
N GLU A 353 -13.85 -19.70 1.87
CA GLU A 353 -15.24 -20.10 2.04
C GLU A 353 -16.16 -18.88 2.02
N LEU A 354 -15.83 -17.86 2.80
CA LEU A 354 -16.59 -16.63 2.83
C LEU A 354 -16.55 -15.90 1.48
N ALA A 355 -15.40 -15.87 0.80
CA ALA A 355 -15.29 -15.30 -0.54
C ALA A 355 -16.22 -16.00 -1.56
N ALA A 356 -16.32 -17.33 -1.52
CA ALA A 356 -17.22 -18.09 -2.37
C ALA A 356 -18.71 -17.77 -2.05
N ARG A 357 -19.07 -17.67 -0.78
CA ARG A 357 -20.43 -17.29 -0.33
C ARG A 357 -20.81 -15.87 -0.76
N LEU A 358 -19.90 -14.92 -0.65
CA LEU A 358 -20.10 -13.53 -1.11
C LEU A 358 -20.24 -13.45 -2.63
N THR A 359 -19.44 -14.24 -3.37
CA THR A 359 -19.56 -14.34 -4.83
C THR A 359 -20.93 -14.91 -5.23
N ALA A 360 -21.42 -15.94 -4.55
CA ALA A 360 -22.76 -16.49 -4.76
C ALA A 360 -23.89 -15.51 -4.38
N ALA A 361 -23.59 -14.53 -3.51
CA ALA A 361 -24.50 -13.44 -3.15
C ALA A 361 -24.47 -12.26 -4.16
N GLY A 362 -23.63 -12.30 -5.19
CA GLY A 362 -23.55 -11.28 -6.25
C GLY A 362 -22.40 -10.30 -6.12
N ALA A 363 -21.50 -10.47 -5.17
CA ALA A 363 -20.25 -9.70 -5.11
C ALA A 363 -19.21 -10.22 -6.12
N ILE A 364 -18.27 -9.35 -6.50
CA ILE A 364 -17.13 -9.72 -7.33
C ILE A 364 -15.89 -9.73 -6.43
N CYS A 365 -15.40 -10.94 -6.05
CA CYS A 365 -14.27 -11.13 -5.16
C CYS A 365 -13.00 -11.44 -5.96
N PHE A 366 -11.93 -10.67 -5.76
CA PHE A 366 -10.65 -10.88 -6.45
C PHE A 366 -9.48 -10.23 -5.72
N GLY A 367 -8.28 -10.81 -5.85
CA GLY A 367 -7.02 -10.13 -5.52
C GLY A 367 -6.76 -9.01 -6.52
N CYS A 368 -6.25 -7.88 -6.07
CA CYS A 368 -6.26 -6.68 -6.89
C CYS A 368 -4.96 -5.88 -6.79
N THR A 369 -4.41 -5.52 -7.94
CA THR A 369 -3.42 -4.45 -8.04
C THR A 369 -4.11 -3.11 -8.32
N PRO A 370 -3.52 -1.96 -7.97
CA PRO A 370 -4.09 -0.65 -8.27
C PRO A 370 -4.47 -0.46 -9.76
N LYS A 371 -3.65 -0.98 -10.68
CA LYS A 371 -3.91 -0.92 -12.12
C LYS A 371 -5.13 -1.76 -12.53
N LEU A 372 -5.30 -2.94 -11.94
CA LEU A 372 -6.46 -3.80 -12.19
C LEU A 372 -7.74 -3.15 -11.67
N LEU A 373 -7.71 -2.56 -10.48
CA LEU A 373 -8.85 -1.84 -9.90
C LEU A 373 -9.35 -0.75 -10.84
N VAL A 374 -8.45 0.06 -11.40
CA VAL A 374 -8.82 1.13 -12.34
C VAL A 374 -9.54 0.57 -13.56
N ARG A 375 -9.04 -0.54 -14.15
CA ARG A 375 -9.66 -1.20 -15.31
C ARG A 375 -11.04 -1.77 -14.99
N VAL A 376 -11.22 -2.34 -13.80
CA VAL A 376 -12.50 -2.87 -13.33
C VAL A 376 -13.51 -1.74 -13.15
N VAL A 377 -13.15 -0.67 -12.43
CA VAL A 377 -14.00 0.51 -12.22
C VAL A 377 -14.35 1.17 -13.56
N GLU A 378 -13.41 1.32 -14.47
CA GLU A 378 -13.64 1.84 -15.82
C GLU A 378 -14.70 1.06 -16.58
N ARG A 379 -14.65 -0.29 -16.55
CA ARG A 379 -15.64 -1.13 -17.23
C ARG A 379 -17.02 -1.00 -16.61
N ILE A 380 -17.11 -0.98 -15.30
CA ILE A 380 -18.37 -0.78 -14.56
C ILE A 380 -18.99 0.57 -14.95
N MET A 381 -18.20 1.65 -14.96
CA MET A 381 -18.68 2.98 -15.38
C MET A 381 -19.16 3.02 -16.85
N LYS A 382 -18.61 2.15 -17.69
CA LYS A 382 -19.06 1.96 -19.08
C LYS A 382 -20.25 0.98 -19.22
N HIS A 383 -20.82 0.49 -18.12
CA HIS A 383 -21.85 -0.55 -18.10
C HIS A 383 -21.41 -1.84 -18.82
N GLN A 384 -20.13 -2.20 -18.71
CA GLN A 384 -19.54 -3.41 -19.28
C GLN A 384 -19.23 -4.41 -18.17
N ASP A 385 -19.25 -5.70 -18.51
CA ASP A 385 -18.87 -6.77 -17.59
C ASP A 385 -17.38 -6.68 -17.24
N PRO A 386 -16.99 -6.58 -15.96
CA PRO A 386 -15.59 -6.57 -15.52
C PRO A 386 -14.94 -7.97 -15.50
N ALA A 387 -15.70 -9.06 -15.51
CA ALA A 387 -15.20 -10.43 -15.39
C ALA A 387 -14.07 -10.79 -16.36
N PRO A 388 -14.10 -10.40 -17.66
CA PRO A 388 -12.99 -10.72 -18.58
C PRO A 388 -11.66 -10.09 -18.19
N VAL A 389 -11.68 -8.88 -17.60
CA VAL A 389 -10.44 -8.20 -17.18
C VAL A 389 -9.84 -8.85 -15.94
N ILE A 390 -10.69 -9.34 -15.03
CA ILE A 390 -10.28 -10.05 -13.82
C ILE A 390 -9.71 -11.42 -14.19
N ALA A 391 -10.34 -12.14 -15.13
CA ALA A 391 -9.86 -13.44 -15.62
C ALA A 391 -8.50 -13.32 -16.34
N ASP A 392 -8.30 -12.29 -17.19
CA ASP A 392 -7.04 -12.02 -17.88
C ASP A 392 -5.89 -11.73 -16.89
N ALA A 393 -6.16 -11.06 -15.78
CA ALA A 393 -5.18 -10.82 -14.73
C ALA A 393 -4.77 -12.11 -14.01
N ARG A 394 -5.73 -12.97 -13.64
CA ARG A 394 -5.45 -14.27 -13.00
C ARG A 394 -4.63 -15.22 -13.87
N GLY A 395 -4.81 -15.17 -15.21
CA GLY A 395 -4.06 -16.00 -16.14
C GLY A 395 -2.62 -15.55 -16.42
N ARG A 396 -2.21 -14.38 -15.93
CA ARG A 396 -0.84 -13.87 -16.06
C ARG A 396 0.01 -14.10 -14.81
N ASP A 397 -0.64 -14.33 -13.68
CA ASP A 397 -0.01 -14.57 -12.38
C ASP A 397 0.15 -16.07 -12.06
N GLY A 398 -0.24 -16.99 -12.94
CA GLY A 398 -0.08 -18.44 -12.91
C GLY A 398 0.85 -18.92 -14.02
#